data_28af47c9d4f04dda8a0ae0ab792ce49d
#
_entry.id   28af47c9d4f04dda8a0ae0ab792ce49d
#
_cell.length_a   1.000
_cell.length_b   1.000
_cell.length_c   1.000
_cell.angle_alpha   90.00
_cell.angle_beta   90.00
_cell.angle_gamma   90.00
#
_symmetry.space_group_name_H-M   'P 1'
#
loop_
_entity.id
_entity.type
_entity.pdbx_description
1 polymer ?
#
loop_
_entity_poly.entity_id
_entity_poly.type
_entity_poly.pdbx_seq_one_letter_code
_entity_poly.pdbx_strand_id
1 'polypeptide(L)'
;MNAPVPTLLGTQELAAIQAWAARGWAAPSPHFIKHQVLPRNGWPAATWVETGTFMGQTTAVLAAHSAQVVSIEPEPKLFAQAQAKFSGQPHVHIINGVSEQVFPRLLPMLEGAVNLWLDGHYSAGITYKGPLDTPIREELAVISAQLARWPRVCVCVDDLRCFQSDERVYSEYPPLAWLVQWAEDHGLAWHIEHDIFVARRGA
;
A
#
# COMPACT_ATOMS: atom_id res chain seq x y z
N MET A 1 6.07 -31.37 0.16
CA MET A 1 5.68 -29.99 0.48
C MET A 1 4.39 -30.09 1.25
N ASN A 2 4.41 -29.80 2.58
CA ASN A 2 3.18 -29.79 3.39
C ASN A 2 2.39 -28.54 3.03
N ALA A 3 1.14 -28.73 2.63
CA ALA A 3 0.21 -27.61 2.48
C ALA A 3 0.12 -26.84 3.81
N PRO A 4 0.09 -25.50 3.79
CA PRO A 4 -0.04 -24.72 5.00
C PRO A 4 -1.35 -25.12 5.70
N VAL A 5 -1.27 -25.42 7.00
CA VAL A 5 -2.46 -25.68 7.82
C VAL A 5 -3.30 -24.42 7.79
N PRO A 6 -4.61 -24.50 7.45
CA PRO A 6 -5.45 -23.30 7.44
C PRO A 6 -5.49 -22.71 8.84
N THR A 7 -5.07 -21.46 8.97
CA THR A 7 -5.16 -20.71 10.22
C THR A 7 -6.63 -20.48 10.51
N LEU A 8 -7.13 -20.99 11.63
CA LEU A 8 -8.50 -20.72 12.07
C LEU A 8 -8.64 -19.21 12.35
N LEU A 9 -9.67 -18.62 11.80
CA LEU A 9 -9.99 -17.21 12.05
C LEU A 9 -10.32 -16.99 13.53
N GLY A 10 -9.79 -15.91 14.08
CA GLY A 10 -10.11 -15.48 15.44
C GLY A 10 -11.55 -14.93 15.55
N THR A 11 -12.05 -14.82 16.76
CA THR A 11 -13.41 -14.29 17.03
C THR A 11 -13.62 -12.88 16.44
N GLN A 12 -12.60 -12.02 16.49
CA GLN A 12 -12.67 -10.67 15.94
C GLN A 12 -12.73 -10.68 14.41
N GLU A 13 -11.97 -11.56 13.76
CA GLU A 13 -11.98 -11.71 12.30
C GLU A 13 -13.33 -12.25 11.81
N LEU A 14 -13.89 -13.23 12.51
CA LEU A 14 -15.24 -13.74 12.21
C LEU A 14 -16.31 -12.65 12.33
N ALA A 15 -16.26 -11.84 13.39
CA ALA A 15 -17.19 -10.73 13.57
C ALA A 15 -17.03 -9.66 12.46
N ALA A 16 -15.79 -9.37 12.05
CA ALA A 16 -15.52 -8.45 10.95
C ALA A 16 -16.06 -8.99 9.61
N ILE A 17 -15.92 -10.29 9.33
CA ILE A 17 -16.51 -10.93 8.15
C ILE A 17 -18.04 -10.83 8.17
N GLN A 18 -18.67 -11.12 9.30
CA GLN A 18 -20.12 -11.03 9.43
C GLN A 18 -20.62 -9.61 9.19
N ALA A 19 -19.93 -8.61 9.77
CA ALA A 19 -20.25 -7.21 9.55
C ALA A 19 -20.06 -6.79 8.07
N TRP A 20 -19.05 -7.32 7.41
CA TRP A 20 -18.80 -7.08 5.99
C TRP A 20 -19.85 -7.75 5.10
N ALA A 21 -20.20 -9.00 5.39
CA ALA A 21 -21.29 -9.70 4.72
C ALA A 21 -22.65 -8.98 4.87
N ALA A 22 -22.94 -8.43 6.06
CA ALA A 22 -24.16 -7.65 6.31
C ALA A 22 -24.24 -6.37 5.47
N ARG A 23 -23.09 -5.83 4.99
CA ARG A 23 -23.03 -4.73 4.03
C ARG A 23 -23.02 -5.19 2.56
N GLY A 24 -23.34 -6.46 2.29
CA GLY A 24 -23.32 -7.00 0.93
C GLY A 24 -21.92 -7.11 0.33
N TRP A 25 -20.89 -7.28 1.16
CA TRP A 25 -19.48 -7.32 0.77
C TRP A 25 -18.96 -6.02 0.15
N ALA A 26 -19.64 -4.89 0.42
CA ALA A 26 -19.22 -3.58 -0.06
C ALA A 26 -17.87 -3.17 0.53
N ALA A 27 -17.08 -2.41 -0.24
CA ALA A 27 -15.83 -1.81 0.22
C ALA A 27 -16.07 -0.88 1.44
N PRO A 28 -15.06 -0.74 2.33
CA PRO A 28 -13.82 -1.47 2.35
C PRO A 28 -13.96 -2.88 2.95
N SER A 29 -13.12 -3.80 2.50
CA SER A 29 -12.96 -5.10 3.16
C SER A 29 -12.27 -4.94 4.52
N PRO A 30 -12.42 -5.92 5.45
CA PRO A 30 -11.67 -5.91 6.71
C PRO A 30 -10.15 -5.85 6.49
N HIS A 31 -9.42 -5.13 7.36
CA HIS A 31 -7.98 -4.95 7.23
C HIS A 31 -7.19 -6.26 7.09
N PHE A 32 -7.53 -7.30 7.83
CA PHE A 32 -6.83 -8.58 7.73
C PHE A 32 -6.98 -9.25 6.36
N ILE A 33 -8.04 -8.96 5.60
CA ILE A 33 -8.21 -9.39 4.20
C ILE A 33 -7.21 -8.62 3.32
N LYS A 34 -7.14 -7.28 3.45
CA LYS A 34 -6.15 -6.45 2.74
C LYS A 34 -4.73 -6.93 3.04
N HIS A 35 -4.42 -7.27 4.30
CA HIS A 35 -3.13 -7.81 4.72
C HIS A 35 -2.77 -9.15 4.06
N GLN A 36 -3.72 -9.93 3.58
CA GLN A 36 -3.45 -11.15 2.79
C GLN A 36 -3.24 -10.85 1.32
N VAL A 37 -3.86 -9.80 0.78
CA VAL A 37 -3.71 -9.39 -0.61
C VAL A 37 -2.26 -8.98 -0.90
N LEU A 38 -1.64 -8.21 -0.01
CA LEU A 38 -0.30 -7.64 -0.23
C LEU A 38 0.78 -8.71 -0.39
N PRO A 39 1.02 -9.64 0.54
CA PRO A 39 2.06 -10.65 0.39
C PRO A 39 1.79 -11.61 -0.78
N ARG A 40 0.52 -11.89 -1.08
CA ARG A 40 0.14 -12.79 -2.18
C ARG A 40 0.46 -12.20 -3.55
N ASN A 41 0.30 -10.88 -3.70
CA ASN A 41 0.54 -10.18 -4.95
C ASN A 41 1.97 -9.64 -5.06
N GLY A 42 2.62 -9.33 -3.96
CA GLY A 42 3.99 -8.86 -3.93
C GLY A 42 4.99 -9.93 -4.39
N TRP A 43 6.14 -9.48 -4.88
CA TRP A 43 7.26 -10.36 -5.20
C TRP A 43 7.96 -10.79 -3.92
N PRO A 44 8.25 -12.10 -3.74
CA PRO A 44 8.97 -12.58 -2.56
C PRO A 44 10.40 -12.01 -2.53
N ALA A 45 10.92 -11.80 -1.32
CA ALA A 45 12.24 -11.23 -1.06
C ALA A 45 12.49 -9.84 -1.67
N ALA A 46 11.43 -9.13 -2.08
CA ALA A 46 11.52 -7.77 -2.58
C ALA A 46 11.60 -6.75 -1.43
N THR A 47 12.04 -5.53 -1.76
CA THR A 47 11.85 -4.39 -0.89
C THR A 47 10.40 -3.91 -0.99
N TRP A 48 9.72 -3.78 0.13
CA TRP A 48 8.45 -3.06 0.21
C TRP A 48 8.66 -1.59 0.53
N VAL A 49 7.97 -0.74 -0.21
CA VAL A 49 7.83 0.68 0.12
C VAL A 49 6.37 0.96 0.43
N GLU A 50 6.10 1.49 1.60
CA GLU A 50 4.75 1.82 2.09
C GLU A 50 4.61 3.33 2.26
N THR A 51 3.52 3.91 1.78
CA THR A 51 3.11 5.27 2.13
C THR A 51 1.94 5.22 3.11
N GLY A 52 2.04 5.95 4.23
CA GLY A 52 1.07 5.91 5.33
C GLY A 52 1.34 4.77 6.32
N THR A 53 2.36 4.94 7.19
CA THR A 53 2.65 3.96 8.27
C THR A 53 1.51 3.85 9.28
N PHE A 54 0.92 5.00 9.67
CA PHE A 54 -0.12 5.10 10.69
C PHE A 54 0.26 4.33 11.96
N MET A 55 -0.55 3.34 12.39
CA MET A 55 -0.26 2.51 13.59
C MET A 55 0.72 1.35 13.30
N GLY A 56 1.22 1.25 12.07
CA GLY A 56 2.18 0.24 11.64
C GLY A 56 1.64 -1.19 11.65
N GLN A 57 0.36 -1.38 11.38
CA GLN A 57 -0.23 -2.72 11.27
C GLN A 57 0.15 -3.36 9.94
N THR A 58 -0.02 -2.63 8.85
CA THR A 58 0.39 -3.08 7.51
C THR A 58 1.91 -3.23 7.44
N THR A 59 2.66 -2.25 7.95
CA THR A 59 4.13 -2.34 8.05
C THR A 59 4.60 -3.64 8.69
N ALA A 60 3.95 -4.09 9.78
CA ALA A 60 4.29 -5.34 10.45
C ALA A 60 4.03 -6.58 9.57
N VAL A 61 2.96 -6.57 8.80
CA VAL A 61 2.65 -7.64 7.83
C VAL A 61 3.70 -7.67 6.72
N LEU A 62 4.03 -6.51 6.16
CA LEU A 62 5.05 -6.40 5.11
C LEU A 62 6.42 -6.87 5.63
N ALA A 63 6.79 -6.48 6.85
CA ALA A 63 8.05 -6.89 7.49
C ALA A 63 8.17 -8.41 7.65
N ALA A 64 7.06 -9.09 7.94
CA ALA A 64 7.05 -10.55 8.10
C ALA A 64 7.25 -11.30 6.76
N HIS A 65 7.08 -10.64 5.60
CA HIS A 65 7.06 -11.28 4.29
C HIS A 65 8.10 -10.72 3.30
N SER A 66 9.02 -9.85 3.76
CA SER A 66 9.96 -9.15 2.88
C SER A 66 11.38 -9.14 3.40
N ALA A 67 12.35 -8.90 2.51
CA ALA A 67 13.74 -8.69 2.89
C ALA A 67 13.96 -7.33 3.56
N GLN A 68 13.21 -6.33 3.15
CA GLN A 68 13.30 -4.96 3.64
C GLN A 68 11.96 -4.25 3.50
N VAL A 69 11.63 -3.40 4.47
CA VAL A 69 10.49 -2.47 4.42
C VAL A 69 10.98 -1.05 4.64
N VAL A 70 10.54 -0.14 3.78
CA VAL A 70 10.67 1.30 3.98
C VAL A 70 9.25 1.86 4.06
N SER A 71 8.87 2.41 5.21
CA SER A 71 7.55 2.98 5.45
C SER A 71 7.65 4.47 5.73
N ILE A 72 6.78 5.26 5.11
CA ILE A 72 6.82 6.71 5.14
C ILE A 72 5.64 7.22 5.96
N GLU A 73 5.93 8.07 6.97
CA GLU A 73 4.92 8.63 7.87
C GLU A 73 5.12 10.14 8.00
N PRO A 74 4.18 10.96 7.53
CA PRO A 74 4.30 12.41 7.62
C PRO A 74 4.02 12.97 9.02
N GLU A 75 3.13 12.36 9.81
CA GLU A 75 2.78 12.86 11.13
C GLU A 75 3.88 12.55 12.16
N PRO A 76 4.55 13.57 12.77
CA PRO A 76 5.70 13.34 13.63
C PRO A 76 5.43 12.41 14.83
N LYS A 77 4.22 12.45 15.39
CA LYS A 77 3.87 11.60 16.54
C LYS A 77 3.72 10.14 16.12
N LEU A 78 3.06 9.89 14.99
CA LEU A 78 2.91 8.54 14.43
C LEU A 78 4.26 7.99 13.98
N PHE A 79 5.10 8.81 13.36
CA PHE A 79 6.48 8.48 13.03
C PHE A 79 7.27 8.02 14.26
N ALA A 80 7.26 8.79 15.35
CA ALA A 80 7.99 8.43 16.58
C ALA A 80 7.48 7.11 17.19
N GLN A 81 6.17 6.88 17.17
CA GLN A 81 5.57 5.62 17.63
C GLN A 81 5.98 4.44 16.76
N ALA A 82 5.94 4.59 15.43
CA ALA A 82 6.36 3.55 14.50
C ALA A 82 7.86 3.25 14.65
N GLN A 83 8.71 4.28 14.77
CA GLN A 83 10.15 4.12 14.98
C GLN A 83 10.44 3.33 16.26
N ALA A 84 9.74 3.62 17.36
CA ALA A 84 9.85 2.86 18.60
C ALA A 84 9.35 1.41 18.44
N LYS A 85 8.21 1.21 17.77
CA LYS A 85 7.61 -0.11 17.52
C LYS A 85 8.54 -1.05 16.74
N PHE A 86 9.24 -0.53 15.75
CA PHE A 86 10.10 -1.32 14.85
C PHE A 86 11.58 -1.24 15.20
N SER A 87 11.98 -0.63 16.33
CA SER A 87 13.39 -0.45 16.73
C SER A 87 14.20 -1.74 16.82
N GLY A 88 13.55 -2.87 17.11
CA GLY A 88 14.17 -4.21 17.15
C GLY A 88 14.20 -4.95 15.80
N GLN A 89 13.76 -4.33 14.72
CA GLN A 89 13.65 -4.93 13.38
C GLN A 89 14.53 -4.18 12.39
N PRO A 90 15.82 -4.57 12.22
CA PRO A 90 16.79 -3.80 11.44
C PRO A 90 16.50 -3.70 9.95
N HIS A 91 15.59 -4.54 9.44
CA HIS A 91 15.13 -4.51 8.06
C HIS A 91 13.91 -3.60 7.83
N VAL A 92 13.40 -2.94 8.89
CA VAL A 92 12.28 -1.99 8.80
C VAL A 92 12.79 -0.57 9.04
N HIS A 93 12.60 0.28 8.06
CA HIS A 93 13.04 1.68 8.09
C HIS A 93 11.82 2.59 8.02
N ILE A 94 11.63 3.41 9.05
CA ILE A 94 10.57 4.41 9.08
C ILE A 94 11.17 5.76 8.71
N ILE A 95 10.57 6.45 7.74
CA ILE A 95 11.00 7.77 7.26
C ILE A 95 9.92 8.78 7.62
N ASN A 96 10.30 9.88 8.30
CA ASN A 96 9.38 10.99 8.49
C ASN A 96 9.38 11.90 7.27
N GLY A 97 8.21 12.11 6.69
CA GLY A 97 8.03 12.96 5.51
C GLY A 97 6.78 12.59 4.71
N VAL A 98 6.53 13.36 3.68
CA VAL A 98 5.47 13.08 2.69
C VAL A 98 6.06 12.34 1.50
N SER A 99 5.30 11.44 0.90
CA SER A 99 5.77 10.56 -0.18
C SER A 99 6.30 11.33 -1.39
N GLU A 100 5.67 12.43 -1.75
CA GLU A 100 6.05 13.29 -2.89
C GLU A 100 7.46 13.88 -2.74
N GLN A 101 7.95 14.06 -1.49
CA GLN A 101 9.29 14.55 -1.21
C GLN A 101 10.30 13.42 -0.99
N VAL A 102 9.85 12.27 -0.48
CA VAL A 102 10.71 11.13 -0.17
C VAL A 102 10.99 10.30 -1.43
N PHE A 103 10.00 10.00 -2.25
CA PHE A 103 10.12 9.15 -3.44
C PHE A 103 11.22 9.58 -4.42
N PRO A 104 11.37 10.87 -4.77
CA PRO A 104 12.42 11.29 -5.69
C PRO A 104 13.85 10.97 -5.24
N ARG A 105 14.06 10.80 -3.93
CA ARG A 105 15.37 10.44 -3.35
C ARG A 105 15.47 8.94 -3.04
N LEU A 106 14.39 8.33 -2.59
CA LEU A 106 14.35 6.92 -2.16
C LEU A 106 14.33 5.97 -3.36
N LEU A 107 13.37 6.15 -4.28
CA LEU A 107 13.12 5.16 -5.33
C LEU A 107 14.32 4.94 -6.27
N PRO A 108 15.13 5.96 -6.63
CA PRO A 108 16.34 5.75 -7.42
C PRO A 108 17.42 4.91 -6.73
N MET A 109 17.36 4.74 -5.40
CA MET A 109 18.32 3.93 -4.63
C MET A 109 17.93 2.45 -4.57
N LEU A 110 16.70 2.11 -4.94
CA LEU A 110 16.20 0.74 -4.85
C LEU A 110 16.65 -0.08 -6.05
N GLU A 111 17.07 -1.31 -5.77
CA GLU A 111 17.52 -2.29 -6.76
C GLU A 111 16.73 -3.60 -6.61
N GLY A 112 16.75 -4.42 -7.66
CA GLY A 112 16.09 -5.71 -7.65
C GLY A 112 14.56 -5.61 -7.74
N ALA A 113 13.87 -6.51 -7.04
CA ALA A 113 12.41 -6.52 -7.00
C ALA A 113 11.87 -5.48 -6.00
N VAL A 114 10.88 -4.72 -6.40
CA VAL A 114 10.27 -3.67 -5.59
C VAL A 114 8.75 -3.86 -5.54
N ASN A 115 8.21 -3.83 -4.34
CA ASN A 115 6.77 -3.78 -4.09
C ASN A 115 6.43 -2.45 -3.45
N LEU A 116 5.32 -1.84 -3.88
CA LEU A 116 4.83 -0.57 -3.35
C LEU A 116 3.41 -0.77 -2.81
N TRP A 117 3.16 -0.24 -1.62
CA TRP A 117 1.84 -0.10 -1.02
C TRP A 117 1.54 1.38 -0.85
N LEU A 118 0.63 1.89 -1.66
CA LEU A 118 0.26 3.31 -1.71
C LEU A 118 -1.06 3.51 -0.95
N ASP A 119 -0.93 3.92 0.30
CA ASP A 119 -2.02 4.16 1.27
C ASP A 119 -1.81 5.52 1.97
N GLY A 120 -1.14 6.46 1.30
CA GLY A 120 -0.73 7.76 1.83
C GLY A 120 -1.80 8.85 1.77
N HIS A 121 -3.08 8.51 1.68
CA HIS A 121 -4.16 9.47 1.59
C HIS A 121 -4.57 10.04 2.97
N TYR A 122 -5.21 11.22 2.96
CA TYR A 122 -5.75 11.83 4.17
C TYR A 122 -7.01 11.09 4.66
N SER A 123 -6.93 10.50 5.83
CA SER A 123 -8.03 9.72 6.45
C SER A 123 -8.77 10.45 7.57
N ALA A 124 -8.59 11.77 7.72
CA ALA A 124 -9.09 12.60 8.80
C ALA A 124 -8.47 12.28 10.20
N GLY A 125 -8.84 13.03 11.23
CA GLY A 125 -8.41 12.80 12.61
C GLY A 125 -6.95 13.15 12.87
N ILE A 126 -6.14 12.19 13.27
CA ILE A 126 -4.74 12.37 13.66
C ILE A 126 -3.74 12.23 12.51
N THR A 127 -4.23 11.95 11.28
CA THR A 127 -3.36 11.81 10.11
C THR A 127 -2.94 13.17 9.55
N TYR A 128 -1.80 13.22 8.89
CA TYR A 128 -1.33 14.43 8.23
C TYR A 128 -2.28 14.84 7.10
N LYS A 129 -2.61 16.13 7.04
CA LYS A 129 -3.33 16.72 5.92
C LYS A 129 -2.36 17.52 5.06
N GLY A 130 -2.05 16.98 3.88
CA GLY A 130 -1.29 17.67 2.85
C GLY A 130 -2.11 18.75 2.12
N PRO A 131 -1.53 19.38 1.08
CA PRO A 131 -2.25 20.31 0.21
C PRO A 131 -3.33 19.62 -0.63
N LEU A 132 -3.16 18.32 -0.92
CA LEU A 132 -4.11 17.45 -1.62
C LEU A 132 -4.56 16.31 -0.70
N ASP A 133 -5.75 15.76 -0.94
CA ASP A 133 -6.27 14.62 -0.20
C ASP A 133 -5.59 13.30 -0.60
N THR A 134 -4.98 13.26 -1.78
CA THR A 134 -4.20 12.09 -2.24
C THR A 134 -2.97 12.52 -3.04
N PRO A 135 -1.78 11.94 -2.76
CA PRO A 135 -0.54 12.18 -3.53
C PRO A 135 -0.40 11.24 -4.74
N ILE A 136 -1.39 10.46 -5.09
CA ILE A 136 -1.28 9.32 -6.02
C ILE A 136 -0.70 9.69 -7.40
N ARG A 137 -1.01 10.88 -7.93
CA ARG A 137 -0.49 11.31 -9.24
C ARG A 137 1.01 11.55 -9.19
N GLU A 138 1.48 12.22 -8.16
CA GLU A 138 2.88 12.51 -7.91
C GLU A 138 3.66 11.23 -7.61
N GLU A 139 3.11 10.35 -6.79
CA GLU A 139 3.70 9.04 -6.47
C GLU A 139 3.89 8.21 -7.75
N LEU A 140 2.84 8.03 -8.55
CA LEU A 140 2.90 7.24 -9.78
C LEU A 140 3.79 7.88 -10.85
N ALA A 141 3.91 9.20 -10.90
CA ALA A 141 4.84 9.86 -11.80
C ALA A 141 6.30 9.52 -11.46
N VAL A 142 6.68 9.55 -10.17
CA VAL A 142 8.04 9.16 -9.74
C VAL A 142 8.27 7.67 -9.92
N ILE A 143 7.29 6.82 -9.61
CA ILE A 143 7.36 5.37 -9.83
C ILE A 143 7.60 5.07 -11.31
N SER A 144 6.86 5.70 -12.21
CA SER A 144 6.99 5.52 -13.66
C SER A 144 8.42 5.73 -14.16
N ALA A 145 9.10 6.75 -13.65
CA ALA A 145 10.48 7.05 -14.01
C ALA A 145 11.48 5.96 -13.58
N GLN A 146 11.10 5.09 -12.62
CA GLN A 146 11.97 4.03 -12.11
C GLN A 146 11.63 2.64 -12.67
N LEU A 147 10.45 2.45 -13.25
CA LEU A 147 9.97 1.13 -13.67
C LEU A 147 10.96 0.35 -14.54
N ALA A 148 11.67 1.03 -15.46
CA ALA A 148 12.65 0.39 -16.34
C ALA A 148 13.86 -0.23 -15.60
N ARG A 149 14.14 0.22 -14.37
CA ARG A 149 15.27 -0.23 -13.56
C ARG A 149 14.94 -1.47 -12.73
N TRP A 150 13.68 -1.73 -12.45
CA TRP A 150 13.27 -2.84 -11.61
C TRP A 150 12.87 -4.05 -12.48
N PRO A 151 13.55 -5.18 -12.33
CA PRO A 151 13.21 -6.39 -13.09
C PRO A 151 11.83 -6.95 -12.72
N ARG A 152 11.41 -6.70 -11.47
CA ARG A 152 10.12 -7.11 -10.94
C ARG A 152 9.52 -5.97 -10.11
N VAL A 153 8.27 -5.64 -10.36
CA VAL A 153 7.56 -4.61 -9.62
C VAL A 153 6.12 -5.05 -9.35
N CYS A 154 5.64 -4.69 -8.17
CA CYS A 154 4.23 -4.76 -7.82
C CYS A 154 3.82 -3.43 -7.18
N VAL A 155 2.80 -2.79 -7.71
CA VAL A 155 2.21 -1.56 -7.18
C VAL A 155 0.80 -1.88 -6.72
N CYS A 156 0.52 -1.70 -5.44
CA CYS A 156 -0.78 -1.85 -4.82
C CYS A 156 -1.26 -0.47 -4.38
N VAL A 157 -2.44 -0.03 -4.85
CA VAL A 157 -3.06 1.24 -4.47
C VAL A 157 -4.32 0.94 -3.67
N ASP A 158 -4.40 1.48 -2.46
CA ASP A 158 -5.57 1.29 -1.59
C ASP A 158 -6.75 2.20 -1.95
N ASP A 159 -7.86 1.90 -1.32
CA ASP A 159 -9.08 2.71 -1.33
C ASP A 159 -9.60 3.01 -2.74
N LEU A 160 -9.62 1.97 -3.60
CA LEU A 160 -10.05 2.09 -5.00
C LEU A 160 -11.47 2.69 -5.13
N ARG A 161 -12.32 2.55 -4.11
CA ARG A 161 -13.64 3.18 -4.04
C ARG A 161 -13.57 4.70 -4.20
N CYS A 162 -12.48 5.35 -3.76
CA CYS A 162 -12.29 6.79 -3.89
C CYS A 162 -12.09 7.21 -5.36
N PHE A 163 -11.55 6.33 -6.19
CA PHE A 163 -11.34 6.53 -7.63
C PHE A 163 -12.61 6.29 -8.47
N GLN A 164 -13.66 5.77 -7.85
CA GLN A 164 -14.94 5.46 -8.51
C GLN A 164 -16.09 6.34 -8.00
N SER A 165 -15.81 7.23 -7.06
CA SER A 165 -16.82 8.04 -6.39
C SER A 165 -17.05 9.36 -7.12
N ASP A 166 -18.33 9.73 -7.27
CA ASP A 166 -18.74 11.07 -7.72
C ASP A 166 -18.88 12.05 -6.54
N GLU A 167 -18.55 11.61 -5.32
CA GLU A 167 -18.63 12.44 -4.13
C GLU A 167 -17.57 13.56 -4.15
N ARG A 168 -17.94 14.77 -3.79
CA ARG A 168 -17.04 15.92 -3.76
C ARG A 168 -15.83 15.73 -2.84
N VAL A 169 -15.97 14.93 -1.80
CA VAL A 169 -14.89 14.62 -0.85
C VAL A 169 -13.72 13.87 -1.51
N TYR A 170 -13.98 13.19 -2.63
CA TYR A 170 -12.96 12.47 -3.41
C TYR A 170 -12.62 13.17 -4.73
N SER A 171 -12.93 14.45 -4.87
CA SER A 171 -12.76 15.19 -6.15
C SER A 171 -11.30 15.32 -6.60
N GLU A 172 -10.32 15.10 -5.72
CA GLU A 172 -8.90 15.15 -6.05
C GLU A 172 -8.36 13.80 -6.53
N TYR A 173 -9.12 12.73 -6.33
CA TYR A 173 -8.75 11.42 -6.85
C TYR A 173 -8.94 11.36 -8.37
N PRO A 174 -7.98 10.82 -9.13
CA PRO A 174 -8.19 10.57 -10.53
C PRO A 174 -9.25 9.47 -10.72
N PRO A 175 -9.96 9.44 -11.86
CA PRO A 175 -10.90 8.35 -12.13
C PRO A 175 -10.16 7.02 -12.26
N LEU A 176 -10.82 5.90 -11.95
CA LEU A 176 -10.25 4.54 -12.08
C LEU A 176 -9.64 4.29 -13.47
N ALA A 177 -10.29 4.78 -14.53
CA ALA A 177 -9.77 4.65 -15.89
C ALA A 177 -8.36 5.23 -16.05
N TRP A 178 -8.00 6.24 -15.27
CA TRP A 178 -6.65 6.81 -15.27
C TRP A 178 -5.61 5.84 -14.69
N LEU A 179 -5.94 5.12 -13.58
CA LEU A 179 -5.06 4.08 -13.04
C LEU A 179 -4.88 2.92 -14.01
N VAL A 180 -5.96 2.48 -14.64
CA VAL A 180 -5.94 1.42 -15.65
C VAL A 180 -5.03 1.82 -16.81
N GLN A 181 -5.25 3.02 -17.38
CA GLN A 181 -4.43 3.53 -18.48
C GLN A 181 -2.95 3.63 -18.07
N TRP A 182 -2.68 4.12 -16.87
CA TRP A 182 -1.31 4.17 -16.35
C TRP A 182 -0.64 2.78 -16.33
N ALA A 183 -1.34 1.76 -15.87
CA ALA A 183 -0.78 0.40 -15.83
C ALA A 183 -0.52 -0.14 -17.25
N GLU A 184 -1.46 0.08 -18.18
CA GLU A 184 -1.36 -0.36 -19.59
C GLU A 184 -0.22 0.35 -20.31
N ASP A 185 -0.08 1.67 -20.16
CA ASP A 185 0.99 2.47 -20.76
C ASP A 185 2.39 2.01 -20.32
N HIS A 186 2.49 1.41 -19.12
CA HIS A 186 3.75 0.91 -18.56
C HIS A 186 3.92 -0.60 -18.70
N GLY A 187 3.02 -1.29 -19.42
CA GLY A 187 3.09 -2.73 -19.64
C GLY A 187 2.96 -3.56 -18.36
N LEU A 188 2.17 -3.08 -17.39
CA LEU A 188 1.86 -3.78 -16.16
C LEU A 188 0.56 -4.58 -16.32
N ALA A 189 0.59 -5.87 -15.97
CA ALA A 189 -0.64 -6.63 -15.78
C ALA A 189 -1.35 -6.13 -14.52
N TRP A 190 -2.65 -5.90 -14.61
CA TRP A 190 -3.42 -5.34 -13.50
C TRP A 190 -4.70 -6.13 -13.20
N HIS A 191 -5.14 -6.02 -11.96
CA HIS A 191 -6.45 -6.48 -11.51
C HIS A 191 -6.90 -5.71 -10.27
N ILE A 192 -8.15 -5.89 -9.88
CA ILE A 192 -8.73 -5.30 -8.68
C ILE A 192 -9.09 -6.40 -7.71
N GLU A 193 -8.69 -6.25 -6.45
CA GLU A 193 -8.97 -7.22 -5.42
C GLU A 193 -9.23 -6.51 -4.08
N HIS A 194 -10.42 -6.71 -3.50
CA HIS A 194 -10.79 -6.19 -2.18
C HIS A 194 -10.52 -4.70 -1.97
N ASP A 195 -10.95 -3.84 -2.89
CA ASP A 195 -10.75 -2.39 -2.87
C ASP A 195 -9.29 -1.95 -3.10
N ILE A 196 -8.44 -2.86 -3.60
CA ILE A 196 -7.04 -2.59 -3.94
C ILE A 196 -6.87 -2.74 -5.46
N PHE A 197 -6.26 -1.74 -6.09
CA PHE A 197 -5.74 -1.86 -7.45
C PHE A 197 -4.34 -2.46 -7.38
N VAL A 198 -4.13 -3.56 -8.09
CA VAL A 198 -2.84 -4.25 -8.17
C VAL A 198 -2.32 -4.19 -9.59
N ALA A 199 -1.13 -3.64 -9.78
CA ALA A 199 -0.44 -3.60 -11.07
C ALA A 199 0.97 -4.21 -10.91
N ARG A 200 1.32 -5.17 -11.75
CA ARG A 200 2.61 -5.87 -11.59
C ARG A 200 3.25 -6.27 -12.91
N ARG A 201 4.57 -6.36 -12.89
CA ARG A 201 5.39 -6.86 -13.99
C ARG A 201 6.57 -7.66 -13.46
N GLY A 202 6.93 -8.70 -14.18
CA GLY A 202 8.07 -9.57 -13.91
C GLY A 202 7.78 -10.98 -14.43
N ALA A 203 8.84 -11.70 -14.72
CA ALA A 203 8.82 -13.12 -15.10
C ALA A 203 9.19 -13.99 -13.89
#